data_bc0e8ed28a79be2cbd72d47a14a9e55f
#
_entry.id   bc0e8ed28a79be2cbd72d47a14a9e55f
#
_cell.length_a   1.000
_cell.length_b   1.000
_cell.length_c   1.000
_cell.angle_alpha   90.00
_cell.angle_beta   90.00
_cell.angle_gamma   90.00
#
_symmetry.space_group_name_H-M   'P 1'
#
loop_
_entity.id
_entity.type
_entity.pdbx_description
1 polymer ?
#
loop_
_entity_poly.entity_id
_entity_poly.type
_entity_poly.pdbx_seq_one_letter_code
_entity_poly.pdbx_strand_id
1 'polypeptide(L)'
;MKKKTVLIHSNFCRAFTGFGKNKKNLLRYLFNTGKYNLIELANGIEWEAAQTETVPWTCRGALPHPSEIQGLNPDQQRQEGYGNKLVDKAIEEFKPDVYIGIEDIWAFGGYSNKPWWNQINTMVWTTLDSLPILPQAVDFAPKVKHY
;
A
#
# COMPACT_ATOMS: atom_id res chain seq x y z
N MET A 1 8.99 -21.04 14.54
CA MET A 1 9.38 -20.38 13.28
C MET A 1 9.14 -18.87 13.38
N LYS A 2 10.02 -18.08 12.80
CA LYS A 2 9.84 -16.61 12.72
C LYS A 2 8.63 -16.32 11.80
N LYS A 3 7.68 -15.51 12.29
CA LYS A 3 6.53 -15.10 11.47
C LYS A 3 6.99 -14.25 10.29
N LYS A 4 6.37 -14.46 9.14
CA LYS A 4 6.54 -13.59 7.98
C LYS A 4 5.88 -12.24 8.23
N THR A 5 6.53 -11.16 7.77
CA THR A 5 5.99 -9.81 7.85
C THR A 5 5.30 -9.45 6.54
N VAL A 6 4.03 -9.07 6.62
CA VAL A 6 3.20 -8.70 5.47
C VAL A 6 2.82 -7.23 5.62
N LEU A 7 3.20 -6.42 4.64
CA LEU A 7 2.80 -5.02 4.53
C LEU A 7 1.63 -4.91 3.55
N ILE A 8 0.50 -4.37 4.01
CA ILE A 8 -0.71 -4.17 3.20
C ILE A 8 -0.96 -2.67 3.05
N HIS A 9 -0.87 -2.20 1.81
CA HIS A 9 -0.96 -0.80 1.42
C HIS A 9 -2.24 -0.53 0.64
N SER A 10 -3.08 0.34 1.16
CA SER A 10 -4.36 0.77 0.56
C SER A 10 -4.95 1.92 1.36
N ASN A 11 -6.18 2.32 1.03
CA ASN A 11 -6.95 3.26 1.85
C ASN A 11 -6.99 2.78 3.30
N PHE A 12 -7.03 3.71 4.25
CA PHE A 12 -7.12 3.39 5.66
C PHE A 12 -8.27 2.40 5.94
N CYS A 13 -8.02 1.39 6.77
CA CYS A 13 -8.98 0.30 7.03
C CYS A 13 -10.30 0.77 7.68
N ARG A 14 -10.33 1.99 8.21
CA ARG A 14 -11.54 2.64 8.74
C ARG A 14 -12.20 3.60 7.76
N ALA A 15 -11.59 3.82 6.58
CA ALA A 15 -12.22 4.62 5.54
C ALA A 15 -13.44 3.92 4.95
N PHE A 16 -14.51 4.69 4.72
CA PHE A 16 -15.74 4.20 4.10
C PHE A 16 -15.61 4.07 2.57
N THR A 17 -14.59 3.37 2.12
CA THR A 17 -14.32 3.10 0.70
C THR A 17 -14.31 1.59 0.44
N GLY A 18 -14.49 1.18 -0.82
CA GLY A 18 -14.39 -0.23 -1.21
C GLY A 18 -13.03 -0.82 -0.86
N PHE A 19 -11.95 -0.11 -1.19
CA PHE A 19 -10.59 -0.53 -0.89
C PHE A 19 -10.31 -0.60 0.62
N GLY A 20 -10.77 0.38 1.40
CA GLY A 20 -10.64 0.36 2.85
C GLY A 20 -11.33 -0.84 3.48
N LYS A 21 -12.55 -1.18 3.02
CA LYS A 21 -13.29 -2.36 3.49
C LYS A 21 -12.59 -3.67 3.10
N ASN A 22 -12.13 -3.79 1.86
CA ASN A 22 -11.39 -4.97 1.39
C ASN A 22 -10.11 -5.18 2.19
N LYS A 23 -9.31 -4.11 2.36
CA LYS A 23 -8.10 -4.16 3.20
C LYS A 23 -8.42 -4.57 4.63
N LYS A 24 -9.45 -3.99 5.25
CA LYS A 24 -9.87 -4.33 6.61
C LYS A 24 -10.20 -5.82 6.76
N ASN A 25 -10.94 -6.37 5.81
CA ASN A 25 -11.32 -7.77 5.85
C ASN A 25 -10.10 -8.69 5.70
N LEU A 26 -9.18 -8.36 4.80
CA LEU A 26 -7.93 -9.10 4.61
C LEU A 26 -7.05 -9.04 5.87
N LEU A 27 -6.86 -7.84 6.44
CA LEU A 27 -6.08 -7.67 7.68
C LEU A 27 -6.66 -8.49 8.84
N ARG A 28 -7.97 -8.43 9.05
CA ARG A 28 -8.65 -9.22 10.10
C ARG A 28 -8.49 -10.71 9.89
N TYR A 29 -8.68 -11.18 8.66
CA TYR A 29 -8.50 -12.59 8.34
C TYR A 29 -7.08 -13.06 8.64
N LEU A 30 -6.08 -12.37 8.13
CA LEU A 30 -4.67 -12.71 8.33
C LEU A 30 -4.27 -12.61 9.81
N PHE A 31 -4.76 -11.58 10.52
CA PHE A 31 -4.51 -11.42 11.96
C PHE A 31 -5.04 -12.60 12.76
N ASN A 32 -6.26 -13.04 12.48
CA ASN A 32 -6.90 -14.16 13.18
C ASN A 32 -6.17 -15.50 12.94
N THR A 33 -5.40 -15.63 11.87
CA THR A 33 -4.57 -16.83 11.67
C THR A 33 -3.41 -16.93 12.65
N GLY A 34 -2.99 -15.82 13.24
CA GLY A 34 -1.83 -15.75 14.14
C GLY A 34 -0.48 -16.02 13.47
N LYS A 35 -0.42 -16.21 12.14
CA LYS A 35 0.75 -16.68 11.40
C LYS A 35 1.69 -15.56 10.94
N TYR A 36 1.22 -14.31 10.91
CA TYR A 36 1.92 -13.18 10.29
C TYR A 36 2.13 -12.02 11.24
N ASN A 37 3.19 -11.26 11.02
CA ASN A 37 3.32 -9.90 11.52
C ASN A 37 2.69 -8.97 10.48
N LEU A 38 1.67 -8.22 10.85
CA LEU A 38 0.93 -7.37 9.91
C LEU A 38 1.30 -5.92 10.09
N ILE A 39 1.58 -5.27 8.98
CA ILE A 39 1.81 -3.83 8.88
C ILE A 39 0.74 -3.25 7.94
N GLU A 40 -0.03 -2.32 8.42
CA GLU A 40 -0.92 -1.51 7.60
C GLU A 40 -0.22 -0.23 7.19
N LEU A 41 -0.12 0.02 5.88
CA LEU A 41 0.21 1.33 5.33
C LEU A 41 -1.08 1.95 4.77
N ALA A 42 -1.49 3.08 5.34
CA ALA A 42 -2.83 3.62 5.18
C ALA A 42 -2.82 4.93 4.39
N ASN A 43 -3.36 4.91 3.16
CA ASN A 43 -3.62 6.14 2.39
C ASN A 43 -4.67 7.00 3.11
N GLY A 44 -4.54 8.32 2.99
CA GLY A 44 -5.48 9.28 3.55
C GLY A 44 -5.27 9.63 5.02
N ILE A 45 -4.20 9.15 5.65
CA ILE A 45 -3.82 9.51 7.01
C ILE A 45 -2.30 9.72 7.09
N GLU A 46 -1.85 10.69 7.87
CA GLU A 46 -0.43 10.98 8.05
C GLU A 46 0.29 9.87 8.83
N TRP A 47 1.59 9.71 8.58
CA TRP A 47 2.41 8.64 9.15
C TRP A 47 2.28 8.50 10.66
N GLU A 48 2.48 9.61 11.37
CA GLU A 48 2.45 9.62 12.83
C GLU A 48 1.02 9.51 13.38
N ALA A 49 0.04 10.11 12.71
CA ALA A 49 -1.36 10.06 13.14
C ALA A 49 -1.90 8.62 13.15
N ALA A 50 -1.50 7.80 12.18
CA ALA A 50 -1.92 6.41 12.11
C ALA A 50 -1.43 5.54 13.28
N GLN A 51 -0.36 5.93 13.96
CA GLN A 51 0.15 5.19 15.12
C GLN A 51 -0.77 5.28 16.33
N THR A 52 -1.62 6.29 16.39
CA THR A 52 -2.58 6.50 17.48
C THR A 52 -3.87 5.73 17.30
N GLU A 53 -4.07 5.13 16.12
CA GLU A 53 -5.28 4.39 15.81
C GLU A 53 -5.34 3.03 16.53
N THR A 54 -6.50 2.74 17.11
CA THR A 54 -6.72 1.48 17.84
C THR A 54 -7.03 0.36 16.86
N VAL A 55 -5.98 -0.32 16.41
CA VAL A 55 -6.04 -1.55 15.61
C VAL A 55 -5.07 -2.57 16.22
N PRO A 56 -5.32 -3.90 16.10
CA PRO A 56 -4.47 -4.91 16.72
C PRO A 56 -3.17 -5.19 15.95
N TRP A 57 -2.92 -4.54 14.83
CA TRP A 57 -1.70 -4.61 14.02
C TRP A 57 -0.98 -3.27 14.01
N THR A 58 0.27 -3.26 13.54
CA THR A 58 1.02 -2.02 13.36
C THR A 58 0.42 -1.22 12.21
N CYS A 59 0.12 0.06 12.43
CA CYS A 59 -0.42 0.96 11.42
C CYS A 59 0.49 2.19 11.25
N ARG A 60 0.72 2.57 9.99
CA ARG A 60 1.40 3.80 9.58
C ARG A 60 0.62 4.48 8.47
N GLY A 61 0.63 5.80 8.45
CA GLY A 61 -0.01 6.57 7.39
C GLY A 61 0.88 6.71 6.16
N ALA A 62 0.27 6.81 5.02
CA ALA A 62 0.96 7.00 3.73
C ALA A 62 0.81 8.43 3.18
N LEU A 63 0.09 9.30 3.89
CA LEU A 63 -0.06 10.70 3.49
C LEU A 63 1.11 11.52 4.06
N PRO A 64 1.92 12.18 3.21
CA PRO A 64 2.96 13.09 3.67
C PRO A 64 2.37 14.32 4.37
N HIS A 65 3.16 14.93 5.24
CA HIS A 65 2.77 16.21 5.81
C HIS A 65 2.62 17.27 4.70
N PRO A 66 1.63 18.18 4.76
CA PRO A 66 1.39 19.16 3.70
C PRO A 66 2.62 19.99 3.30
N SER A 67 3.52 20.30 4.25
CA SER A 67 4.76 21.01 3.94
C SER A 67 5.73 20.23 3.04
N GLU A 68 5.65 18.91 3.01
CA GLU A 68 6.53 18.06 2.20
C GLU A 68 6.10 18.00 0.73
N ILE A 69 4.83 18.29 0.46
CA ILE A 69 4.25 18.26 -0.90
C ILE A 69 3.99 19.65 -1.44
N GLN A 70 4.22 20.69 -0.63
CA GLN A 70 4.11 22.08 -1.06
C GLN A 70 5.13 22.37 -2.15
N GLY A 71 4.67 22.81 -3.32
CA GLY A 71 5.54 23.07 -4.49
C GLY A 71 5.65 21.92 -5.48
N LEU A 72 5.11 20.76 -5.19
CA LEU A 72 4.93 19.70 -6.17
C LEU A 72 3.77 20.06 -7.13
N ASN A 73 3.86 19.57 -8.38
CA ASN A 73 2.73 19.71 -9.30
C ASN A 73 1.55 18.78 -8.86
N PRO A 74 0.33 19.00 -9.40
CA PRO A 74 -0.86 18.24 -8.97
C PRO A 74 -0.73 16.72 -9.13
N ASP A 75 -0.04 16.25 -10.17
CA ASP A 75 0.15 14.80 -10.38
C ASP A 75 1.13 14.21 -9.37
N GLN A 76 2.21 14.91 -9.06
CA GLN A 76 3.13 14.52 -8.01
C GLN A 76 2.45 14.53 -6.63
N GLN A 77 1.66 15.56 -6.32
CA GLN A 77 0.90 15.62 -5.06
C GLN A 77 -0.06 14.43 -4.95
N ARG A 78 -0.73 14.06 -6.05
CA ARG A 78 -1.59 12.88 -6.10
C ARG A 78 -0.82 11.61 -5.83
N GLN A 79 0.31 11.40 -6.47
CA GLN A 79 1.16 10.22 -6.26
C GLN A 79 1.64 10.11 -4.80
N GLU A 80 2.07 11.24 -4.21
CA GLU A 80 2.45 11.28 -2.80
C GLU A 80 1.26 11.04 -1.86
N GLY A 81 0.06 11.49 -2.21
CA GLY A 81 -1.18 11.19 -1.47
C GLY A 81 -1.51 9.69 -1.42
N TYR A 82 -1.02 8.92 -2.38
CA TYR A 82 -1.09 7.45 -2.40
C TYR A 82 0.19 6.78 -1.91
N GLY A 83 1.04 7.52 -1.21
CA GLY A 83 2.17 6.98 -0.46
C GLY A 83 3.39 6.61 -1.30
N ASN A 84 3.58 7.21 -2.47
CA ASN A 84 4.69 6.87 -3.36
C ASN A 84 6.07 6.95 -2.66
N LYS A 85 6.30 7.97 -1.84
CA LYS A 85 7.53 8.14 -1.04
C LYS A 85 7.46 7.34 0.26
N LEU A 86 6.33 7.40 0.96
CA LEU A 86 6.20 6.80 2.29
C LEU A 86 6.17 5.26 2.26
N VAL A 87 5.83 4.65 1.12
CA VAL A 87 6.00 3.20 0.97
C VAL A 87 7.47 2.79 1.09
N ASP A 88 8.41 3.57 0.56
CA ASP A 88 9.85 3.27 0.65
C ASP A 88 10.30 3.32 2.12
N LYS A 89 9.83 4.33 2.89
CA LYS A 89 10.07 4.42 4.32
C LYS A 89 9.52 3.20 5.07
N ALA A 90 8.30 2.75 4.72
CA ALA A 90 7.70 1.58 5.35
C ALA A 90 8.48 0.28 5.03
N ILE A 91 8.94 0.12 3.79
CA ILE A 91 9.78 -1.01 3.39
C ILE A 91 11.09 -1.02 4.16
N GLU A 92 11.75 0.14 4.31
CA GLU A 92 13.00 0.27 5.04
C GLU A 92 12.83 -0.02 6.53
N GLU A 93 11.78 0.54 7.17
CA GLU A 93 11.52 0.39 8.61
C GLU A 93 11.12 -1.05 8.98
N PHE A 94 10.19 -1.63 8.23
CA PHE A 94 9.58 -2.92 8.60
C PHE A 94 10.19 -4.13 7.90
N LYS A 95 10.94 -3.94 6.82
CA LYS A 95 11.58 -5.03 6.04
C LYS A 95 10.63 -6.20 5.78
N PRO A 96 9.47 -5.96 5.14
CA PRO A 96 8.47 -6.98 4.94
C PRO A 96 8.96 -8.08 3.99
N ASP A 97 8.48 -9.31 4.22
CA ASP A 97 8.66 -10.42 3.28
C ASP A 97 7.71 -10.32 2.09
N VAL A 98 6.56 -9.68 2.30
CA VAL A 98 5.48 -9.55 1.32
C VAL A 98 4.93 -8.13 1.33
N TYR A 99 4.76 -7.54 0.15
CA TYR A 99 4.00 -6.32 -0.08
C TYR A 99 2.70 -6.66 -0.82
N ILE A 100 1.58 -6.17 -0.30
CA ILE A 100 0.26 -6.28 -0.94
C ILE A 100 -0.29 -4.87 -1.13
N GLY A 101 -0.42 -4.44 -2.39
CA GLY A 101 -1.08 -3.18 -2.75
C GLY A 101 -2.52 -3.43 -3.20
N ILE A 102 -3.47 -2.66 -2.67
CA ILE A 102 -4.89 -2.74 -3.04
C ILE A 102 -5.37 -1.34 -3.41
N GLU A 103 -5.29 -0.99 -4.69
CA GLU A 103 -5.66 0.31 -5.25
C GLU A 103 -5.91 0.21 -6.75
N ASP A 104 -6.37 1.29 -7.35
CA ASP A 104 -6.39 1.44 -8.79
C ASP A 104 -4.97 1.39 -9.37
N ILE A 105 -4.85 0.84 -10.56
CA ILE A 105 -3.54 0.58 -11.19
C ILE A 105 -2.66 1.83 -11.30
N TRP A 106 -3.24 2.99 -11.50
CA TRP A 106 -2.50 4.25 -11.63
C TRP A 106 -1.81 4.69 -10.33
N ALA A 107 -2.26 4.21 -9.16
CA ALA A 107 -1.62 4.49 -7.88
C ALA A 107 -0.24 3.84 -7.74
N PHE A 108 0.05 2.81 -8.55
CA PHE A 108 1.33 2.10 -8.56
C PHE A 108 2.32 2.63 -9.60
N GLY A 109 2.11 3.83 -10.12
CA GLY A 109 3.01 4.45 -11.10
C GLY A 109 4.45 4.49 -10.58
N GLY A 110 5.39 3.88 -11.34
CA GLY A 110 6.80 3.81 -10.99
C GLY A 110 7.20 2.77 -9.94
N TYR A 111 6.27 2.04 -9.33
CA TYR A 111 6.57 1.05 -8.28
C TYR A 111 7.50 -0.08 -8.77
N SER A 112 7.32 -0.55 -10.00
CA SER A 112 8.18 -1.59 -10.57
C SER A 112 9.66 -1.17 -10.74
N ASN A 113 9.94 0.13 -10.68
CA ASN A 113 11.30 0.68 -10.75
C ASN A 113 11.93 0.90 -9.37
N LYS A 114 11.19 0.71 -8.29
CA LYS A 114 11.71 0.87 -6.94
C LYS A 114 12.73 -0.24 -6.61
N PRO A 115 13.84 0.08 -5.91
CA PRO A 115 14.91 -0.88 -5.65
C PRO A 115 14.44 -2.16 -4.95
N TRP A 116 13.45 -2.05 -4.08
CA TRP A 116 12.93 -3.17 -3.28
C TRP A 116 11.93 -4.05 -4.03
N TRP A 117 11.35 -3.57 -5.16
CA TRP A 117 10.21 -4.24 -5.83
C TRP A 117 10.46 -5.70 -6.18
N ASN A 118 11.66 -6.01 -6.67
CA ASN A 118 12.03 -7.38 -7.05
C ASN A 118 12.67 -8.19 -5.90
N GLN A 119 12.95 -7.56 -4.76
CA GLN A 119 13.63 -8.19 -3.62
C GLN A 119 12.66 -8.92 -2.68
N ILE A 120 11.40 -8.53 -2.67
CA ILE A 120 10.34 -9.10 -1.84
C ILE A 120 9.23 -9.70 -2.70
N ASN A 121 8.32 -10.44 -2.09
CA ASN A 121 7.14 -10.91 -2.80
C ASN A 121 6.13 -9.77 -2.94
N THR A 122 5.81 -9.41 -4.17
CA THR A 122 4.86 -8.35 -4.49
C THR A 122 3.54 -8.94 -4.98
N MET A 123 2.45 -8.43 -4.46
CA MET A 123 1.09 -8.74 -4.88
C MET A 123 0.34 -7.44 -5.08
N VAL A 124 -0.40 -7.34 -6.17
CA VAL A 124 -1.29 -6.21 -6.44
C VAL A 124 -2.68 -6.73 -6.72
N TRP A 125 -3.64 -6.19 -5.99
CA TRP A 125 -5.06 -6.40 -6.23
C TRP A 125 -5.65 -5.07 -6.67
N THR A 126 -6.01 -4.99 -7.94
CA THR A 126 -6.62 -3.81 -8.54
C THR A 126 -8.00 -4.13 -9.11
N THR A 127 -8.79 -3.09 -9.34
CA THR A 127 -10.08 -3.22 -10.01
C THR A 127 -9.91 -3.18 -11.53
N LEU A 128 -10.78 -3.91 -12.23
CA LEU A 128 -10.91 -3.84 -13.68
C LEU A 128 -12.10 -2.94 -14.01
N ASP A 129 -11.85 -1.62 -14.10
CA ASP A 129 -12.91 -0.63 -14.23
C ASP A 129 -13.27 -0.29 -15.68
N SER A 130 -12.46 -0.76 -16.64
CA SER A 130 -12.65 -0.41 -18.05
C SER A 130 -12.31 -1.55 -19.02
N LEU A 131 -13.01 -1.57 -20.13
CA LEU A 131 -12.67 -2.34 -21.31
C LEU A 131 -12.54 -1.38 -22.50
N PRO A 132 -11.46 -1.47 -23.30
CA PRO A 132 -10.31 -2.34 -23.13
C PRO A 132 -9.51 -2.06 -21.87
N ILE A 133 -8.72 -3.05 -21.42
CA ILE A 133 -7.83 -2.93 -20.25
C ILE A 133 -6.89 -1.74 -20.44
N LEU A 134 -6.70 -0.95 -19.40
CA LEU A 134 -5.84 0.22 -19.43
C LEU A 134 -4.39 -0.16 -19.80
N PRO A 135 -3.72 0.60 -20.69
CA PRO A 135 -2.32 0.35 -21.06
C PRO A 135 -1.38 0.24 -19.85
N GLN A 136 -1.62 1.03 -18.82
CA GLN A 136 -0.85 0.96 -17.56
C GLN A 136 -0.95 -0.43 -16.90
N ALA A 137 -2.12 -1.06 -16.94
CA ALA A 137 -2.30 -2.40 -16.37
C ALA A 137 -1.58 -3.46 -17.21
N VAL A 138 -1.65 -3.35 -18.52
CA VAL A 138 -0.96 -4.25 -19.46
C VAL A 138 0.56 -4.17 -19.27
N ASP A 139 1.11 -2.97 -19.10
CA ASP A 139 2.55 -2.78 -18.86
C ASP A 139 3.00 -3.22 -17.47
N PHE A 140 2.17 -3.02 -16.45
CA PHE A 140 2.53 -3.25 -15.06
C PHE A 140 2.36 -4.71 -14.60
N ALA A 141 1.29 -5.39 -15.04
CA ALA A 141 0.96 -6.73 -14.58
C ALA A 141 2.12 -7.74 -14.72
N PRO A 142 2.88 -7.78 -15.83
CA PRO A 142 4.03 -8.69 -15.97
C PRO A 142 5.17 -8.42 -14.98
N LYS A 143 5.19 -7.24 -14.35
CA LYS A 143 6.22 -6.80 -13.40
C LYS A 143 5.85 -7.09 -11.95
N VAL A 144 4.68 -7.67 -11.70
CA VAL A 144 4.17 -8.06 -10.38
C VAL A 144 4.29 -9.57 -10.23
N LYS A 145 4.73 -10.05 -9.09
CA LYS A 145 4.82 -11.52 -8.87
C LYS A 145 3.43 -12.17 -8.80
N HIS A 146 2.46 -11.46 -8.23
CA HIS A 146 1.07 -11.91 -8.13
C HIS A 146 0.13 -10.73 -8.43
N TYR A 147 -0.59 -10.84 -9.54
CA TYR A 147 -1.51 -9.81 -10.02
C TYR A 147 -2.95 -10.33 -10.02
#